data_aa3a6e0ba668f53ff40bf6f1fb53c5d1
#
_entry.id   aa3a6e0ba668f53ff40bf6f1fb53c5d1
#
_cell.length_a   1.000
_cell.length_b   1.000
_cell.length_c   1.000
_cell.angle_alpha   90.00
_cell.angle_beta   90.00
_cell.angle_gamma   90.00
#
_symmetry.space_group_name_H-M   'P 1'
#
loop_
_entity.id
_entity.type
_entity.pdbx_description
1 polymer ?
#
loop_
_entity_poly.entity_id
_entity_poly.type
_entity_poly.pdbx_seq_one_letter_code
_entity_poly.pdbx_strand_id
1 'polypeptide(L)'
;MSTTVIFSNMGDTDTAVLKYIWKGLPNCKVVEVNRNTVNALDLVNDAISKEHDTLIFAGHGTPSGLLNPSWKGGYYLINKSNYQLIKCSRVIGIWCHAREFAESVGLRGFFSSMFISNSGEARMNGYYKTTDQTITEQEILFCIRLHELLVNYVPMKQWVKTLNEQADKSIDIVKFNYDGLRYYRKSVVVEHKPTYYGSSLAKFDDVSHFNHGIRQTKWYDDDDWSPEVYDGYGRLI
;
A
#
# COMPACT_ATOMS: atom_id res chain seq x y z
N MET A 1 -22.29 -4.02 2.78
CA MET A 1 -20.87 -4.36 2.48
C MET A 1 -20.10 -4.35 3.79
N SER A 2 -19.39 -5.42 4.14
CA SER A 2 -18.57 -5.52 5.35
C SER A 2 -17.13 -5.12 5.02
N THR A 3 -16.57 -4.24 5.83
CA THR A 3 -15.17 -3.80 5.66
C THR A 3 -14.37 -4.18 6.90
N THR A 4 -13.22 -4.80 6.71
CA THR A 4 -12.26 -5.02 7.80
C THR A 4 -10.99 -4.24 7.49
N VAL A 5 -10.48 -3.55 8.49
CA VAL A 5 -9.24 -2.78 8.42
C VAL A 5 -8.21 -3.41 9.34
N ILE A 6 -7.05 -3.71 8.80
CA ILE A 6 -5.84 -4.03 9.57
C ILE A 6 -5.00 -2.77 9.61
N PHE A 7 -4.96 -2.13 10.76
CA PHE A 7 -4.26 -0.87 10.94
C PHE A 7 -3.00 -1.06 11.78
N SER A 8 -1.85 -0.90 11.14
CA SER A 8 -0.53 -0.88 11.78
C SER A 8 -0.26 0.53 12.32
N ASN A 9 -0.60 0.77 13.58
CA ASN A 9 -0.45 2.06 14.25
C ASN A 9 0.91 2.16 14.95
N MET A 10 1.87 2.84 14.31
CA MET A 10 3.19 3.10 14.89
C MET A 10 3.16 4.19 15.97
N GLY A 11 2.06 4.94 16.08
CA GLY A 11 1.90 6.05 17.05
C GLY A 11 2.54 7.36 16.58
N ASP A 12 2.83 7.47 15.28
CA ASP A 12 3.34 8.68 14.63
C ASP A 12 2.22 9.44 13.90
N THR A 13 2.56 10.63 13.40
CA THR A 13 1.64 11.49 12.65
C THR A 13 1.30 10.93 11.29
N ASP A 14 2.26 10.25 10.66
CA ASP A 14 2.17 9.75 9.29
C ASP A 14 1.10 8.65 9.17
N THR A 15 1.03 7.75 10.15
CA THR A 15 -0.02 6.73 10.20
C THR A 15 -1.35 7.25 10.74
N ALA A 16 -1.35 8.30 11.56
CA ALA A 16 -2.56 8.81 12.19
C ALA A 16 -3.60 9.30 11.17
N VAL A 17 -3.17 9.90 10.06
CA VAL A 17 -4.06 10.42 9.01
C VAL A 17 -4.76 9.31 8.21
N LEU A 18 -4.21 8.11 8.16
CA LEU A 18 -4.81 6.98 7.43
C LEU A 18 -6.21 6.62 7.94
N LYS A 19 -6.53 6.99 9.18
CA LYS A 19 -7.87 6.78 9.78
C LYS A 19 -8.99 7.48 9.01
N TYR A 20 -8.69 8.53 8.24
CA TYR A 20 -9.68 9.19 7.37
C TYR A 20 -10.22 8.27 6.27
N ILE A 21 -9.51 7.20 5.90
CA ILE A 21 -9.98 6.23 4.88
C ILE A 21 -11.23 5.50 5.35
N TRP A 22 -11.34 5.15 6.63
CA TRP A 22 -12.44 4.31 7.14
C TRP A 22 -13.30 4.96 8.21
N LYS A 23 -12.98 6.19 8.64
CA LYS A 23 -13.75 6.90 9.65
C LYS A 23 -15.19 7.11 9.19
N GLY A 24 -16.16 6.52 9.94
CA GLY A 24 -17.58 6.63 9.61
C GLY A 24 -18.09 5.64 8.56
N LEU A 25 -17.27 4.73 8.04
CA LEU A 25 -17.76 3.67 7.15
C LEU A 25 -18.75 2.75 7.90
N PRO A 26 -19.93 2.46 7.33
CA PRO A 26 -20.87 1.52 7.93
C PRO A 26 -20.28 0.09 7.89
N ASN A 27 -20.60 -0.70 8.91
CA ASN A 27 -20.15 -2.10 9.04
C ASN A 27 -18.62 -2.26 8.89
N CYS A 28 -17.86 -1.31 9.43
CA CYS A 28 -16.41 -1.32 9.41
C CYS A 28 -15.86 -1.84 10.73
N LYS A 29 -15.08 -2.93 10.67
CA LYS A 29 -14.34 -3.48 11.80
C LYS A 29 -12.87 -3.09 11.68
N VAL A 30 -12.30 -2.45 12.70
CA VAL A 30 -10.89 -2.10 12.75
C VAL A 30 -10.15 -3.03 13.70
N VAL A 31 -9.12 -3.68 13.20
CA VAL A 31 -8.11 -4.41 13.97
C VAL A 31 -6.88 -3.51 14.03
N GLU A 32 -6.81 -2.70 15.07
CA GLU A 32 -5.68 -1.81 15.30
C GLU A 32 -4.58 -2.55 16.06
N VAL A 33 -3.39 -2.59 15.49
CA VAL A 33 -2.18 -3.14 16.11
C VAL A 33 -1.25 -1.98 16.45
N ASN A 34 -0.84 -1.89 17.69
CA ASN A 34 0.11 -0.90 18.19
C ASN A 34 1.23 -1.58 19.01
N ARG A 35 2.16 -0.78 19.54
CA ARG A 35 3.33 -1.28 20.30
C ARG A 35 2.98 -2.17 21.49
N ASN A 36 1.79 -2.01 22.07
CA ASN A 36 1.33 -2.75 23.24
C ASN A 36 0.49 -3.98 22.89
N THR A 37 0.17 -4.18 21.62
CA THR A 37 -0.70 -5.28 21.19
C THR A 37 -0.01 -6.62 21.46
N VAL A 38 -0.67 -7.45 22.26
CA VAL A 38 -0.26 -8.82 22.51
C VAL A 38 -0.85 -9.73 21.43
N ASN A 39 -0.09 -10.73 20.96
CA ASN A 39 -0.54 -11.68 19.94
C ASN A 39 -1.01 -11.01 18.62
N ALA A 40 -0.30 -9.95 18.20
CA ALA A 40 -0.62 -9.16 17.01
C ALA A 40 -0.82 -10.02 15.76
N LEU A 41 0.06 -11.02 15.53
CA LEU A 41 -0.04 -11.91 14.37
C LEU A 41 -1.28 -12.80 14.41
N ASP A 42 -1.62 -13.35 15.57
CA ASP A 42 -2.80 -14.21 15.72
C ASP A 42 -4.08 -13.40 15.46
N LEU A 43 -4.15 -12.17 16.00
CA LEU A 43 -5.27 -11.25 15.77
C LEU A 43 -5.44 -10.93 14.28
N VAL A 44 -4.33 -10.64 13.60
CA VAL A 44 -4.36 -10.32 12.16
C VAL A 44 -4.69 -11.56 11.34
N ASN A 45 -4.06 -12.71 11.60
CA ASN A 45 -4.33 -13.96 10.90
C ASN A 45 -5.79 -14.40 11.05
N ASP A 46 -6.34 -14.30 12.27
CA ASP A 46 -7.78 -14.56 12.51
C ASP A 46 -8.66 -13.60 11.70
N ALA A 47 -8.29 -12.32 11.66
CA ALA A 47 -9.07 -11.33 10.93
C ALA A 47 -9.04 -11.56 9.42
N ILE A 48 -7.87 -11.76 8.81
CA ILE A 48 -7.72 -11.89 7.34
C ILE A 48 -8.23 -13.22 6.78
N SER A 49 -8.32 -14.25 7.62
CA SER A 49 -8.84 -15.57 7.23
C SER A 49 -10.36 -15.65 7.14
N LYS A 50 -11.07 -14.65 7.63
CA LYS A 50 -12.53 -14.55 7.55
C LYS A 50 -12.97 -13.99 6.19
N GLU A 51 -14.23 -14.23 5.84
CA GLU A 51 -14.82 -13.64 4.64
C GLU A 51 -15.16 -12.17 4.88
N HIS A 52 -14.74 -11.31 3.95
CA HIS A 52 -15.00 -9.87 3.95
C HIS A 52 -15.36 -9.43 2.53
N ASP A 53 -16.20 -8.41 2.40
CA ASP A 53 -16.42 -7.75 1.12
C ASP A 53 -15.22 -6.87 0.74
N THR A 54 -14.61 -6.21 1.74
CA THR A 54 -13.42 -5.37 1.55
C THR A 54 -12.45 -5.54 2.71
N LEU A 55 -11.16 -5.68 2.40
CA LEU A 55 -10.08 -5.74 3.37
C LEU A 55 -9.08 -4.62 3.11
N ILE A 56 -8.86 -3.78 4.11
CA ILE A 56 -7.94 -2.63 4.04
C ILE A 56 -6.74 -2.92 4.93
N PHE A 57 -5.54 -2.80 4.40
CA PHE A 57 -4.29 -2.77 5.13
C PHE A 57 -3.72 -1.36 5.08
N ALA A 58 -3.39 -0.78 6.23
CA ALA A 58 -2.89 0.59 6.33
C ALA A 58 -1.81 0.73 7.38
N GLY A 59 -0.75 1.50 7.10
CA GLY A 59 0.36 1.77 8.01
C GLY A 59 1.70 1.88 7.31
N HIS A 60 2.78 1.71 8.05
CA HIS A 60 4.12 1.59 7.45
C HIS A 60 4.40 0.19 6.92
N GLY A 61 5.20 0.11 5.86
CA GLY A 61 5.58 -1.17 5.28
C GLY A 61 6.78 -1.09 4.34
N THR A 62 7.07 -2.25 3.74
CA THR A 62 8.17 -2.46 2.80
C THR A 62 7.67 -3.37 1.67
N PRO A 63 8.48 -3.64 0.63
CA PRO A 63 8.15 -4.67 -0.36
C PRO A 63 7.95 -6.08 0.23
N SER A 64 8.39 -6.31 1.48
CA SER A 64 8.20 -7.60 2.16
C SER A 64 6.89 -7.70 2.93
N GLY A 65 6.20 -6.57 3.18
CA GLY A 65 4.89 -6.58 3.84
C GLY A 65 4.60 -5.35 4.70
N LEU A 66 3.46 -5.40 5.40
CA LEU A 66 3.02 -4.39 6.36
C LEU A 66 3.75 -4.61 7.70
N LEU A 67 4.40 -3.57 8.22
CA LEU A 67 5.17 -3.66 9.46
C LEU A 67 4.30 -3.95 10.69
N ASN A 68 4.88 -4.64 11.66
CA ASN A 68 4.27 -4.94 12.95
C ASN A 68 4.77 -3.98 14.03
N PRO A 69 3.97 -3.03 14.52
CA PRO A 69 4.39 -2.06 15.54
C PRO A 69 4.78 -2.68 16.86
N SER A 70 4.24 -3.86 17.17
CA SER A 70 4.55 -4.53 18.44
C SER A 70 5.89 -5.23 18.46
N TRP A 71 6.44 -5.56 17.27
CA TRP A 71 7.64 -6.38 17.06
C TRP A 71 7.59 -7.77 17.71
N LYS A 72 6.49 -8.09 18.39
CA LYS A 72 6.26 -9.39 19.02
C LYS A 72 5.73 -10.38 18.00
N GLY A 73 6.39 -11.52 17.90
CA GLY A 73 6.02 -12.58 16.95
C GLY A 73 6.49 -12.38 15.51
N GLY A 74 7.14 -11.26 15.19
CA GLY A 74 7.72 -10.99 13.86
C GLY A 74 7.64 -9.54 13.41
N TYR A 75 8.39 -9.22 12.36
CA TYR A 75 8.51 -7.86 11.83
C TYR A 75 7.28 -7.39 11.03
N TYR A 76 6.47 -8.30 10.51
CA TYR A 76 5.37 -7.99 9.59
C TYR A 76 4.05 -8.57 10.10
N LEU A 77 2.98 -7.79 9.98
CA LEU A 77 1.59 -8.23 10.20
C LEU A 77 1.08 -9.06 9.02
N ILE A 78 1.45 -8.66 7.81
CA ILE A 78 1.20 -9.39 6.57
C ILE A 78 2.50 -9.51 5.77
N ASN A 79 2.81 -10.71 5.30
CA ASN A 79 4.00 -11.02 4.50
C ASN A 79 3.78 -12.30 3.67
N LYS A 80 4.85 -12.81 3.04
CA LYS A 80 4.80 -14.03 2.22
C LYS A 80 4.39 -15.30 2.97
N SER A 81 4.45 -15.32 4.31
CA SER A 81 4.08 -16.52 5.08
C SER A 81 2.59 -16.61 5.38
N ASN A 82 1.84 -15.50 5.37
CA ASN A 82 0.43 -15.48 5.77
C ASN A 82 -0.53 -14.81 4.76
N TYR A 83 -0.05 -14.21 3.67
CA TYR A 83 -0.94 -13.58 2.67
C TYR A 83 -1.96 -14.56 2.08
N GLN A 84 -1.64 -15.86 2.03
CA GLN A 84 -2.53 -16.92 1.52
C GLN A 84 -3.80 -17.12 2.40
N LEU A 85 -3.79 -16.59 3.63
CA LEU A 85 -4.97 -16.56 4.48
C LEU A 85 -6.02 -15.57 3.99
N ILE A 86 -5.64 -14.60 3.15
CA ILE A 86 -6.54 -13.59 2.61
C ILE A 86 -7.54 -14.25 1.65
N LYS A 87 -8.82 -14.28 2.04
CA LYS A 87 -9.93 -14.80 1.22
C LYS A 87 -10.67 -13.69 0.47
N CYS A 88 -10.47 -12.44 0.88
CA CYS A 88 -11.14 -11.28 0.28
C CYS A 88 -10.61 -11.00 -1.13
N SER A 89 -11.52 -10.72 -2.07
CA SER A 89 -11.18 -10.35 -3.45
C SER A 89 -10.98 -8.84 -3.65
N ARG A 90 -11.39 -8.01 -2.69
CA ARG A 90 -11.24 -6.56 -2.69
C ARG A 90 -10.23 -6.15 -1.62
N VAL A 91 -8.96 -6.23 -1.95
CA VAL A 91 -7.87 -5.84 -1.04
C VAL A 91 -7.41 -4.42 -1.36
N ILE A 92 -7.19 -3.62 -0.33
CA ILE A 92 -6.62 -2.27 -0.42
C ILE A 92 -5.38 -2.26 0.46
N GLY A 93 -4.23 -1.94 -0.12
CA GLY A 93 -2.96 -1.84 0.60
C GLY A 93 -2.41 -0.43 0.52
N ILE A 94 -2.38 0.27 1.66
CA ILE A 94 -1.86 1.63 1.78
C ILE A 94 -0.69 1.60 2.77
N TRP A 95 0.48 1.31 2.24
CA TRP A 95 1.79 1.41 2.91
C TRP A 95 2.88 1.56 1.85
N CYS A 96 4.07 2.01 2.25
CA CYS A 96 5.20 2.12 1.33
C CYS A 96 5.55 0.77 0.70
N HIS A 97 5.47 0.70 -0.64
CA HIS A 97 5.73 -0.51 -1.43
C HIS A 97 4.66 -1.62 -1.33
N ALA A 98 3.41 -1.28 -0.97
CA ALA A 98 2.29 -2.24 -0.98
C ALA A 98 2.09 -2.88 -2.37
N ARG A 99 2.29 -2.10 -3.44
CA ARG A 99 2.24 -2.57 -4.82
C ARG A 99 3.28 -3.67 -5.08
N GLU A 100 4.52 -3.42 -4.72
CA GLU A 100 5.64 -4.35 -4.93
C GLU A 100 5.42 -5.64 -4.13
N PHE A 101 4.87 -5.53 -2.93
CA PHE A 101 4.43 -6.71 -2.18
C PHE A 101 3.33 -7.46 -2.91
N ALA A 102 2.25 -6.79 -3.32
CA ALA A 102 1.13 -7.40 -4.02
C ALA A 102 1.57 -8.12 -5.30
N GLU A 103 2.45 -7.49 -6.10
CA GLU A 103 3.07 -8.10 -7.29
C GLU A 103 3.87 -9.35 -6.94
N SER A 104 4.64 -9.33 -5.86
CA SER A 104 5.50 -10.46 -5.46
C SER A 104 4.73 -11.70 -5.01
N VAL A 105 3.49 -11.54 -4.54
CA VAL A 105 2.68 -12.63 -3.99
C VAL A 105 1.39 -12.88 -4.77
N GLY A 106 1.10 -12.05 -5.76
CA GLY A 106 -0.08 -12.23 -6.58
C GLY A 106 -1.39 -11.76 -5.91
N LEU A 107 -1.38 -10.71 -5.11
CA LEU A 107 -2.61 -10.14 -4.55
C LEU A 107 -3.34 -9.28 -5.59
N ARG A 108 -4.67 -9.41 -5.61
CA ARG A 108 -5.58 -8.55 -6.38
C ARG A 108 -6.09 -7.41 -5.52
N GLY A 109 -6.26 -6.24 -6.10
CA GLY A 109 -6.78 -5.10 -5.37
C GLY A 109 -6.14 -3.77 -5.77
N PHE A 110 -6.25 -2.78 -4.89
CA PHE A 110 -5.71 -1.44 -5.07
C PHE A 110 -4.54 -1.21 -4.09
N PHE A 111 -3.40 -0.74 -4.62
CA PHE A 111 -2.17 -0.65 -3.83
C PHE A 111 -1.39 0.64 -4.13
N SER A 112 -0.79 1.21 -3.07
CA SER A 112 0.23 2.26 -3.18
C SER A 112 1.62 1.66 -3.42
N SER A 113 2.47 2.39 -4.11
CA SER A 113 3.92 2.14 -4.15
C SER A 113 4.60 2.89 -2.99
N MET A 114 5.84 3.34 -3.15
CA MET A 114 6.43 4.29 -2.22
C MET A 114 5.49 5.49 -2.07
N PHE A 115 5.16 5.85 -0.84
CA PHE A 115 4.24 6.92 -0.51
C PHE A 115 4.93 7.89 0.45
N ILE A 116 5.24 9.08 -0.04
CA ILE A 116 5.91 10.11 0.77
C ILE A 116 4.92 10.66 1.78
N SER A 117 5.20 10.48 3.07
CA SER A 117 4.37 10.87 4.20
C SER A 117 5.02 11.89 5.14
N ASN A 118 6.30 12.23 4.94
CA ASN A 118 7.01 13.23 5.72
C ASN A 118 8.12 13.90 4.92
N SER A 119 8.63 15.05 5.45
CA SER A 119 9.67 15.83 4.78
C SER A 119 11.03 15.13 4.71
N GLY A 120 11.30 14.16 5.58
CA GLY A 120 12.50 13.31 5.52
C GLY A 120 12.49 12.44 4.26
N GLU A 121 11.38 11.74 4.03
CA GLU A 121 11.17 10.94 2.82
C GLU A 121 11.14 11.81 1.55
N ALA A 122 10.49 12.98 1.62
CA ALA A 122 10.48 13.93 0.51
C ALA A 122 11.90 14.31 0.08
N ARG A 123 12.77 14.65 1.03
CA ARG A 123 14.18 14.99 0.75
C ARG A 123 14.97 13.81 0.19
N MET A 124 14.76 12.59 0.70
CA MET A 124 15.40 11.38 0.19
C MET A 124 15.05 11.13 -1.28
N ASN A 125 13.85 11.56 -1.71
CA ASN A 125 13.36 11.46 -3.08
C ASN A 125 13.61 12.73 -3.93
N GLY A 126 14.39 13.71 -3.43
CA GLY A 126 14.78 14.90 -4.18
C GLY A 126 13.82 16.09 -4.06
N TYR A 127 12.77 16.02 -3.22
CA TYR A 127 11.74 17.04 -3.04
C TYR A 127 12.06 17.95 -1.85
N TYR A 128 13.11 18.74 -1.95
CA TYR A 128 13.67 19.53 -0.84
C TYR A 128 12.80 20.71 -0.38
N LYS A 129 11.85 21.15 -1.22
CA LYS A 129 11.01 22.33 -0.94
C LYS A 129 9.67 21.98 -0.30
N THR A 130 9.33 20.69 -0.20
CA THR A 130 8.04 20.25 0.34
C THR A 130 8.09 20.28 1.88
N THR A 131 7.08 20.90 2.49
CA THR A 131 6.96 20.99 3.95
C THR A 131 6.11 19.85 4.51
N ASP A 132 6.30 19.50 5.80
CA ASP A 132 5.46 18.51 6.48
C ASP A 132 3.98 18.89 6.47
N GLN A 133 3.68 20.20 6.60
CA GLN A 133 2.30 20.68 6.50
C GLN A 133 1.68 20.36 5.15
N THR A 134 2.38 20.68 4.04
CA THR A 134 1.89 20.36 2.69
C THR A 134 1.68 18.86 2.51
N ILE A 135 2.63 18.04 2.99
CA ILE A 135 2.54 16.60 2.89
C ILE A 135 1.30 16.08 3.64
N THR A 136 1.13 16.48 4.91
CA THR A 136 0.00 16.08 5.75
C THR A 136 -1.34 16.48 5.13
N GLU A 137 -1.46 17.71 4.61
CA GLU A 137 -2.67 18.18 3.94
C GLU A 137 -3.02 17.31 2.72
N GLN A 138 -2.02 16.99 1.89
CA GLN A 138 -2.22 16.16 0.69
C GLN A 138 -2.52 14.69 1.02
N GLU A 139 -1.94 14.17 2.08
CA GLU A 139 -2.22 12.82 2.58
C GLU A 139 -3.65 12.72 3.14
N ILE A 140 -4.10 13.72 3.89
CA ILE A 140 -5.51 13.80 4.35
C ILE A 140 -6.46 13.84 3.15
N LEU A 141 -6.16 14.67 2.13
CA LEU A 141 -6.98 14.73 0.91
C LEU A 141 -7.02 13.38 0.18
N PHE A 142 -5.89 12.68 0.07
CA PHE A 142 -5.85 11.34 -0.50
C PHE A 142 -6.74 10.37 0.28
N CYS A 143 -6.65 10.36 1.61
CA CYS A 143 -7.44 9.48 2.46
C CYS A 143 -8.95 9.78 2.34
N ILE A 144 -9.35 11.06 2.29
CA ILE A 144 -10.74 11.49 2.10
C ILE A 144 -11.26 11.01 0.72
N ARG A 145 -10.49 11.18 -0.35
CA ARG A 145 -10.86 10.70 -1.68
C ARG A 145 -11.05 9.19 -1.73
N LEU A 146 -10.15 8.43 -1.08
CA LEU A 146 -10.32 6.97 -0.94
C LEU A 146 -11.59 6.62 -0.16
N HIS A 147 -11.89 7.35 0.92
CA HIS A 147 -13.13 7.19 1.67
C HIS A 147 -14.35 7.41 0.79
N GLU A 148 -14.37 8.48 -0.01
CA GLU A 148 -15.46 8.79 -0.94
C GLU A 148 -15.67 7.67 -1.98
N LEU A 149 -14.58 7.10 -2.52
CA LEU A 149 -14.67 5.96 -3.44
C LEU A 149 -15.26 4.71 -2.78
N LEU A 150 -14.97 4.49 -1.50
CA LEU A 150 -15.53 3.39 -0.70
C LEU A 150 -17.03 3.61 -0.42
N VAL A 151 -17.41 4.78 0.08
CA VAL A 151 -18.80 5.11 0.45
C VAL A 151 -19.71 5.10 -0.77
N ASN A 152 -19.24 5.62 -1.91
CA ASN A 152 -20.00 5.68 -3.15
C ASN A 152 -19.95 4.38 -3.96
N TYR A 153 -19.35 3.33 -3.43
CA TYR A 153 -19.21 2.01 -4.08
C TYR A 153 -18.62 2.08 -5.49
N VAL A 154 -17.72 3.02 -5.74
CA VAL A 154 -17.06 3.15 -7.04
C VAL A 154 -16.28 1.86 -7.35
N PRO A 155 -16.41 1.28 -8.56
CA PRO A 155 -15.65 0.10 -8.96
C PRO A 155 -14.13 0.36 -8.85
N MET A 156 -13.39 -0.54 -8.19
CA MET A 156 -11.94 -0.35 -7.94
C MET A 156 -11.12 -0.12 -9.22
N LYS A 157 -11.54 -0.69 -10.35
CA LYS A 157 -10.88 -0.48 -11.64
C LYS A 157 -10.84 1.00 -12.07
N GLN A 158 -11.72 1.84 -11.54
CA GLN A 158 -11.79 3.27 -11.84
C GLN A 158 -10.96 4.11 -10.86
N TRP A 159 -10.53 3.55 -9.72
CA TRP A 159 -9.95 4.33 -8.63
C TRP A 159 -8.67 5.06 -9.02
N VAL A 160 -7.75 4.35 -9.70
CA VAL A 160 -6.49 4.96 -10.13
C VAL A 160 -6.75 6.17 -11.02
N LYS A 161 -7.66 6.02 -12.01
CA LYS A 161 -8.04 7.12 -12.90
C LYS A 161 -8.68 8.27 -12.13
N THR A 162 -9.73 7.98 -11.35
CA THR A 162 -10.47 9.01 -10.58
C THR A 162 -9.57 9.78 -9.63
N LEU A 163 -8.71 9.08 -8.88
CA LEU A 163 -7.77 9.70 -7.96
C LEU A 163 -6.76 10.61 -8.71
N ASN A 164 -6.23 10.14 -9.84
CA ASN A 164 -5.30 10.92 -10.65
C ASN A 164 -5.94 12.16 -11.28
N GLU A 165 -7.22 12.10 -11.64
CA GLU A 165 -8.00 13.25 -12.17
C GLU A 165 -8.28 14.30 -11.08
N GLN A 166 -8.41 13.90 -9.83
CA GLN A 166 -8.64 14.78 -8.68
C GLN A 166 -7.36 15.33 -8.07
N ALA A 167 -6.21 14.77 -8.41
CA ALA A 167 -4.91 15.12 -7.82
C ALA A 167 -4.39 16.46 -8.38
N ASP A 168 -3.90 17.32 -7.50
CA ASP A 168 -3.12 18.50 -7.92
C ASP A 168 -1.67 18.08 -8.21
N LYS A 169 -1.42 17.67 -9.43
CA LYS A 169 -0.09 17.23 -9.89
C LYS A 169 0.91 18.35 -10.11
N SER A 170 0.54 19.62 -9.85
CA SER A 170 1.51 20.72 -9.76
C SER A 170 2.38 20.61 -8.49
N ILE A 171 1.93 19.82 -7.52
CA ILE A 171 2.66 19.51 -6.29
C ILE A 171 3.45 18.22 -6.52
N ASP A 172 4.77 18.29 -6.55
CA ASP A 172 5.66 17.17 -6.91
C ASP A 172 5.39 15.89 -6.13
N ILE A 173 5.20 15.97 -4.80
CA ILE A 173 4.93 14.79 -3.97
C ILE A 173 3.55 14.17 -4.26
N VAL A 174 2.56 14.97 -4.65
CA VAL A 174 1.25 14.47 -5.08
C VAL A 174 1.40 13.68 -6.37
N LYS A 175 2.12 14.26 -7.34
CA LYS A 175 2.42 13.55 -8.58
C LYS A 175 3.11 12.21 -8.29
N PHE A 176 4.16 12.21 -7.47
CA PHE A 176 4.91 11.01 -7.10
C PHE A 176 4.01 9.94 -6.46
N ASN A 177 3.26 10.30 -5.42
CA ASN A 177 2.42 9.38 -4.67
C ASN A 177 1.30 8.77 -5.54
N TYR A 178 0.65 9.60 -6.37
CA TYR A 178 -0.47 9.14 -7.20
C TYR A 178 -0.01 8.35 -8.43
N ASP A 179 1.15 8.67 -9.01
CA ASP A 179 1.72 7.91 -10.12
C ASP A 179 2.17 6.50 -9.68
N GLY A 180 2.36 6.28 -8.37
CA GLY A 180 2.64 4.97 -7.76
C GLY A 180 1.43 4.06 -7.58
N LEU A 181 0.20 4.59 -7.67
CA LEU A 181 -1.02 3.81 -7.42
C LEU A 181 -1.28 2.79 -8.53
N ARG A 182 -1.73 1.58 -8.13
CA ARG A 182 -2.09 0.51 -9.10
C ARG A 182 -3.33 -0.26 -8.63
N TYR A 183 -4.06 -0.77 -9.63
CA TYR A 183 -5.15 -1.73 -9.44
C TYR A 183 -4.86 -3.00 -10.20
N TYR A 184 -5.02 -4.15 -9.54
CA TYR A 184 -4.80 -5.47 -10.12
C TYR A 184 -6.07 -6.33 -10.04
N ARG A 185 -6.56 -6.78 -11.20
CA ARG A 185 -7.79 -7.60 -11.30
C ARG A 185 -7.52 -9.10 -11.24
N LYS A 186 -6.52 -9.57 -11.97
CA LYS A 186 -6.11 -10.98 -12.01
C LYS A 186 -4.61 -11.13 -11.76
N SER A 187 -4.19 -12.27 -11.23
CA SER A 187 -2.77 -12.55 -11.04
C SER A 187 -2.20 -13.34 -12.20
N VAL A 188 -1.13 -12.87 -12.79
CA VAL A 188 -0.23 -13.65 -13.64
C VAL A 188 1.14 -13.59 -13.02
N VAL A 189 1.71 -14.75 -12.68
CA VAL A 189 3.06 -14.83 -12.10
C VAL A 189 4.08 -14.53 -13.19
N VAL A 190 4.87 -13.48 -13.02
CA VAL A 190 5.99 -13.13 -13.89
C VAL A 190 7.28 -13.19 -13.08
N GLU A 191 8.26 -13.92 -13.57
CA GLU A 191 9.59 -13.95 -12.96
C GLU A 191 10.37 -12.71 -13.38
N HIS A 192 10.75 -11.87 -12.42
CA HIS A 192 11.63 -10.73 -12.65
C HIS A 192 13.07 -11.05 -12.28
N LYS A 193 13.97 -10.59 -13.13
CA LYS A 193 15.39 -10.44 -12.74
C LYS A 193 15.52 -9.29 -11.74
N PRO A 194 16.32 -9.43 -10.68
CA PRO A 194 16.49 -8.38 -9.69
C PRO A 194 17.02 -7.11 -10.34
N THR A 195 16.28 -6.02 -10.23
CA THR A 195 16.77 -4.67 -10.55
C THR A 195 17.47 -4.13 -9.31
N TYR A 196 18.74 -3.83 -9.45
CA TYR A 196 19.54 -3.16 -8.42
C TYR A 196 19.01 -1.73 -8.23
N TYR A 197 18.40 -1.44 -7.09
CA TYR A 197 18.23 -0.06 -6.64
C TYR A 197 19.56 0.43 -6.11
N GLY A 198 20.02 1.58 -6.60
CA GLY A 198 21.31 2.15 -6.29
C GLY A 198 21.55 2.32 -4.78
N SER A 199 22.81 2.34 -4.44
CA SER A 199 23.46 2.23 -3.13
C SER A 199 23.02 3.18 -1.99
N SER A 200 22.03 4.05 -2.17
CA SER A 200 21.59 4.99 -1.14
C SER A 200 20.66 4.39 -0.08
N LEU A 201 19.98 3.28 -0.39
CA LEU A 201 19.09 2.57 0.55
C LEU A 201 19.81 1.48 1.37
N ALA A 202 21.06 1.15 1.03
CA ALA A 202 21.82 0.06 1.64
C ALA A 202 22.29 0.33 3.09
N LYS A 203 21.93 1.46 3.69
CA LYS A 203 22.34 1.78 5.07
C LYS A 203 21.33 1.40 6.15
N PHE A 204 20.14 0.94 5.79
CA PHE A 204 19.06 0.70 6.77
C PHE A 204 18.54 -0.74 6.83
N ASP A 205 18.80 -1.57 5.83
CA ASP A 205 18.39 -2.97 5.88
C ASP A 205 19.57 -3.88 5.57
N ASP A 206 19.72 -4.93 6.38
CA ASP A 206 20.67 -6.01 6.12
C ASP A 206 20.36 -6.62 4.75
N VAL A 207 21.19 -6.30 3.76
CA VAL A 207 21.04 -6.61 2.33
C VAL A 207 21.00 -8.12 2.05
N SER A 208 21.31 -8.95 3.06
CA SER A 208 21.31 -10.41 2.95
C SER A 208 19.96 -11.03 2.59
N HIS A 209 18.84 -10.31 2.80
CA HIS A 209 17.48 -10.82 2.52
C HIS A 209 16.95 -10.48 1.12
N PHE A 210 17.64 -9.65 0.33
CA PHE A 210 17.18 -9.24 -0.99
C PHE A 210 17.59 -10.17 -2.15
N ASN A 211 18.37 -11.22 -1.88
CA ASN A 211 18.93 -12.11 -2.91
C ASN A 211 18.01 -13.30 -3.30
N HIS A 212 16.77 -13.32 -2.87
CA HIS A 212 15.85 -14.38 -3.31
C HIS A 212 15.01 -13.85 -4.47
N GLY A 213 15.18 -14.49 -5.62
CA GLY A 213 14.52 -14.14 -6.87
C GLY A 213 13.03 -13.84 -6.68
N ILE A 214 12.66 -12.58 -6.92
CA ILE A 214 11.29 -12.11 -6.81
C ILE A 214 10.54 -12.66 -8.02
N ARG A 215 9.55 -13.52 -7.79
CA ARG A 215 8.56 -13.85 -8.81
C ARG A 215 7.63 -12.66 -8.96
N GLN A 216 7.60 -12.06 -10.13
CA GLN A 216 6.61 -11.05 -10.44
C GLN A 216 5.34 -11.68 -10.98
N THR A 217 4.24 -11.09 -10.57
CA THR A 217 2.92 -11.42 -11.07
C THR A 217 2.50 -10.31 -12.01
N LYS A 218 2.31 -10.62 -13.29
CA LYS A 218 1.68 -9.70 -14.25
C LYS A 218 0.16 -9.78 -14.11
N TRP A 219 -0.46 -8.62 -14.04
CA TRP A 219 -1.89 -8.47 -13.89
C TRP A 219 -2.45 -7.93 -15.20
N TYR A 220 -3.39 -8.63 -15.80
CA TYR A 220 -4.07 -8.19 -17.02
C TYR A 220 -5.50 -7.81 -16.69
N ASP A 221 -5.96 -6.71 -17.25
CA ASP A 221 -7.37 -6.39 -17.31
C ASP A 221 -7.96 -7.04 -18.58
N ASP A 222 -9.11 -7.72 -18.48
CA ASP A 222 -9.74 -8.41 -19.60
C ASP A 222 -10.44 -7.44 -20.58
N ASP A 223 -10.46 -6.15 -20.28
CA ASP A 223 -11.02 -5.12 -21.15
C ASP A 223 -9.87 -4.43 -21.91
N ASP A 224 -9.41 -5.02 -23.01
CA ASP A 224 -8.64 -4.49 -24.16
C ASP A 224 -7.69 -3.28 -23.90
N TRP A 225 -7.24 -3.12 -22.67
CA TRP A 225 -6.27 -2.11 -22.27
C TRP A 225 -4.92 -2.78 -22.00
N SER A 226 -4.05 -2.75 -23.00
CA SER A 226 -2.65 -3.10 -22.77
C SER A 226 -2.12 -2.12 -21.72
N PRO A 227 -1.59 -2.58 -20.58
CA PRO A 227 -0.97 -1.68 -19.64
C PRO A 227 0.20 -1.02 -20.33
N GLU A 228 0.16 0.29 -20.43
CA GLU A 228 1.37 1.06 -20.74
C GLU A 228 2.37 0.75 -19.63
N VAL A 229 3.39 -0.02 -19.97
CA VAL A 229 4.45 -0.39 -19.02
C VAL A 229 5.44 0.76 -19.01
N TYR A 230 5.50 1.46 -17.88
CA TYR A 230 6.48 2.51 -17.66
C TYR A 230 7.69 1.93 -16.93
N ASP A 231 8.90 2.31 -17.36
CA ASP A 231 10.11 2.02 -16.60
C ASP A 231 10.11 2.75 -15.25
N GLY A 232 11.06 2.43 -14.38
CA GLY A 232 11.20 3.07 -13.06
C GLY A 232 11.41 4.60 -13.10
N TYR A 233 11.47 5.20 -14.28
CA TYR A 233 11.59 6.63 -14.55
C TYR A 233 10.33 7.20 -15.22
N GLY A 234 9.24 6.43 -15.32
CA GLY A 234 7.99 6.88 -15.93
C GLY A 234 8.00 6.95 -17.46
N ARG A 235 8.88 6.23 -18.14
CA ARG A 235 8.93 6.12 -19.61
C ARG A 235 8.21 4.86 -20.05
N LEU A 236 7.34 4.98 -21.07
CA LEU A 236 6.66 3.86 -21.72
C LEU A 236 7.70 2.91 -22.35
N ILE A 237 7.62 1.62 -22.03
CA ILE A 237 8.43 0.55 -22.63
C ILE A 237 7.57 -0.44 -23.37
#